data_417ee017fdb08f2d1e47ab5c1cd55e7b
#
_entry.id   417ee017fdb08f2d1e47ab5c1cd55e7b
#
_cell.length_a   1.000
_cell.length_b   1.000
_cell.length_c   1.000
_cell.angle_alpha   90.00
_cell.angle_beta   90.00
_cell.angle_gamma   90.00
#
_symmetry.space_group_name_H-M   'P 1'
#
loop_
_entity.id
_entity.type
_entity.pdbx_description
1 polymer ?
#
loop_
_entity_poly.entity_id
_entity_poly.type
_entity_poly.pdbx_seq_one_letter_code
_entity_poly.pdbx_strand_id
1 'polypeptide(L)'
;MPAVSFDRIIGPEFDRRIGKEAWDQNLRLTAMAASKIQSSLGPMGAYKMIHYHRGPELVVKVTKDGAEIMDELAVQYPLAKIISEAAKIQREHVGDGVSSLIILLAGLLRGAEKLKAMGVHPNVILRGYQEAAKKAAAVIDGEAVACDESALRSMLGVVDCGRGLMTEKIKGLVLKAATLATKDGKVDTKLIRYAKQTGGNPNDSELVRGVIVKKSKAHGNMPDLVEEPRIALVARQLDIKPLDIKLPKEGTFQYKLEITDASQLSKFGDEELRLKMEMVARLKSVGANVVMSRSPIADVILSALAKEEMFAAMSLSQEDIDAVAEATGGKVASELKELTEGDLGRADNLEVRKIEEEEIFILRSKRGITLLLRSSSPEDLSEFERVLRNSLLLLKHAKNGGKYVPGGGAIEVSVALELRKFALAFDSREQISIDSFAEALEEIPQCLARNYGLDPSDAIVALKANHAEGRKAIGISRLGCSDMLDAGVLELAATSKTMIERAVEVASLMLGIDDYVFKKELPVFHKQ
;
A
#
# COMPACT_ATOMS: atom_id res chain seq x y z
N MET A 1 35.13 33.26 30.24
CA MET A 1 34.16 33.56 29.16
C MET A 1 32.79 33.20 29.75
N PRO A 2 31.77 34.04 29.72
CA PRO A 2 30.44 33.65 30.16
C PRO A 2 29.93 32.56 29.20
N ALA A 3 29.44 31.45 29.77
CA ALA A 3 28.84 30.39 29.00
C ALA A 3 27.66 30.99 28.20
N VAL A 4 27.75 30.99 26.90
CA VAL A 4 26.64 31.36 26.02
C VAL A 4 25.55 30.32 26.26
N SER A 5 24.44 30.73 26.91
CA SER A 5 23.31 29.81 27.10
C SER A 5 22.81 29.38 25.72
N PHE A 6 22.55 28.09 25.55
CA PHE A 6 22.11 27.50 24.31
C PHE A 6 20.79 28.13 23.81
N ASP A 7 19.99 28.67 24.71
CA ASP A 7 18.76 29.45 24.46
C ASP A 7 18.97 30.73 23.63
N ARG A 8 20.23 31.21 23.49
CA ARG A 8 20.57 32.32 22.59
C ARG A 8 20.85 31.89 21.16
N ILE A 9 21.05 30.58 20.92
CA ILE A 9 21.34 30.02 19.59
C ILE A 9 20.06 29.54 18.93
N ILE A 10 19.08 29.09 19.73
CA ILE A 10 17.77 28.65 19.27
C ILE A 10 16.80 29.81 19.44
N GLY A 11 16.13 30.22 18.35
CA GLY A 11 15.17 31.33 18.41
C GLY A 11 14.00 31.06 19.37
N PRO A 12 13.30 32.11 19.85
CA PRO A 12 12.18 31.99 20.80
C PRO A 12 10.98 31.18 20.27
N GLU A 13 10.97 30.90 18.95
CA GLU A 13 9.98 30.08 18.27
C GLU A 13 10.19 28.56 18.48
N PHE A 14 11.29 28.15 19.11
CA PHE A 14 11.56 26.74 19.42
C PHE A 14 11.33 26.46 20.90
N ASP A 15 10.87 25.26 21.17
CA ASP A 15 10.81 24.67 22.50
C ASP A 15 11.81 23.53 22.60
N ARG A 16 12.36 23.28 23.80
CA ARG A 16 13.40 22.26 23.99
C ARG A 16 13.10 21.46 25.25
N ARG A 17 13.21 20.13 25.12
CA ARG A 17 13.12 19.18 26.22
C ARG A 17 14.39 18.35 26.28
N ILE A 18 14.99 18.25 27.48
CA ILE A 18 16.31 17.61 27.64
C ILE A 18 16.22 16.48 28.66
N GLY A 19 17.00 15.44 28.42
CA GLY A 19 17.24 14.35 29.36
C GLY A 19 15.98 13.57 29.70
N LYS A 20 15.56 13.61 30.98
CA LYS A 20 14.41 12.85 31.45
C LYS A 20 13.09 13.25 30.79
N GLU A 21 12.88 14.54 30.52
CA GLU A 21 11.63 15.02 29.90
C GLU A 21 11.49 14.55 28.46
N ALA A 22 12.58 14.56 27.69
CA ALA A 22 12.59 14.02 26.32
C ALA A 22 12.28 12.53 26.31
N TRP A 23 12.89 11.79 27.21
CA TRP A 23 12.68 10.37 27.39
C TRP A 23 11.22 10.02 27.78
N ASP A 24 10.68 10.68 28.82
CA ASP A 24 9.31 10.45 29.30
C ASP A 24 8.29 10.75 28.19
N GLN A 25 8.57 11.74 27.35
CA GLN A 25 7.71 12.02 26.18
C GLN A 25 7.75 10.90 25.15
N ASN A 26 8.94 10.38 24.82
CA ASN A 26 9.09 9.27 23.89
C ASN A 26 8.31 8.04 24.36
N LEU A 27 8.41 7.70 25.62
CA LEU A 27 7.66 6.60 26.24
C LEU A 27 6.15 6.80 26.17
N ARG A 28 5.66 8.00 26.57
CA ARG A 28 4.23 8.31 26.55
C ARG A 28 3.64 8.21 25.14
N LEU A 29 4.32 8.79 24.15
CA LEU A 29 3.84 8.76 22.76
C LEU A 29 3.78 7.34 22.21
N THR A 30 4.81 6.53 22.49
CA THR A 30 4.83 5.14 22.04
C THR A 30 3.77 4.29 22.77
N ALA A 31 3.60 4.49 24.06
CA ALA A 31 2.55 3.83 24.83
C ALA A 31 1.14 4.21 24.34
N MET A 32 0.92 5.48 24.01
CA MET A 32 -0.34 5.95 23.40
C MET A 32 -0.59 5.30 22.03
N ALA A 33 0.43 5.25 21.16
CA ALA A 33 0.34 4.58 19.88
C ALA A 33 -0.01 3.10 20.05
N ALA A 34 0.71 2.38 20.89
CA ALA A 34 0.46 0.97 21.17
C ALA A 34 -0.93 0.74 21.74
N SER A 35 -1.41 1.56 22.68
CA SER A 35 -2.74 1.41 23.27
C SER A 35 -3.87 1.51 22.25
N LYS A 36 -3.68 2.32 21.19
CA LYS A 36 -4.66 2.43 20.10
C LYS A 36 -4.63 1.20 19.17
N ILE A 37 -3.47 0.58 19.01
CA ILE A 37 -3.27 -0.54 18.08
C ILE A 37 -3.52 -1.90 18.75
N GLN A 38 -3.19 -2.04 20.04
CA GLN A 38 -3.38 -3.31 20.77
C GLN A 38 -4.77 -3.93 20.56
N SER A 39 -5.82 -3.12 20.68
CA SER A 39 -7.19 -3.59 20.52
C SER A 39 -7.60 -3.90 19.08
N SER A 40 -6.75 -3.62 18.08
CA SER A 40 -6.97 -4.01 16.67
C SER A 40 -6.21 -5.26 16.25
N LEU A 41 -5.33 -5.80 17.11
CA LEU A 41 -4.51 -6.98 16.78
C LEU A 41 -5.37 -8.24 16.65
N GLY A 42 -5.10 -9.00 15.60
CA GLY A 42 -5.71 -10.32 15.35
C GLY A 42 -7.14 -10.29 14.81
N PRO A 43 -7.73 -11.46 14.56
CA PRO A 43 -9.01 -11.57 13.86
C PRO A 43 -10.18 -10.97 14.66
N MET A 44 -10.15 -11.03 16.00
CA MET A 44 -11.15 -10.43 16.89
C MET A 44 -10.84 -8.99 17.29
N GLY A 45 -9.76 -8.42 16.72
CA GLY A 45 -9.43 -7.02 16.96
C GLY A 45 -10.52 -6.05 16.49
N ALA A 46 -10.70 -4.96 17.23
CA ALA A 46 -11.70 -3.93 16.94
C ALA A 46 -11.24 -2.98 15.83
N TYR A 47 -12.18 -2.55 14.98
CA TYR A 47 -11.95 -1.50 14.01
C TYR A 47 -11.75 -0.15 14.68
N LYS A 48 -10.97 0.71 14.06
CA LYS A 48 -10.81 2.11 14.43
C LYS A 48 -11.52 2.98 13.41
N MET A 49 -12.40 3.84 13.87
CA MET A 49 -12.97 4.91 13.07
C MET A 49 -12.16 6.16 13.31
N ILE A 50 -11.60 6.70 12.25
CA ILE A 50 -10.80 7.94 12.26
C ILE A 50 -11.51 8.93 11.36
N HIS A 51 -11.74 10.14 11.84
CA HIS A 51 -12.34 11.20 11.05
C HIS A 51 -11.50 12.47 11.16
N TYR A 52 -11.36 13.16 10.05
CA TYR A 52 -10.66 14.43 9.97
C TYR A 52 -11.21 15.29 8.83
N HIS A 53 -10.98 16.58 8.92
CA HIS A 53 -11.37 17.51 7.86
C HIS A 53 -10.23 17.70 6.86
N ARG A 54 -10.54 17.53 5.56
CA ARG A 54 -9.66 17.87 4.45
C ARG A 54 -10.27 19.06 3.70
N GLY A 55 -9.97 20.27 4.18
CA GLY A 55 -10.70 21.45 3.76
C GLY A 55 -12.16 21.39 4.23
N PRO A 56 -13.16 21.60 3.38
CA PRO A 56 -14.58 21.52 3.75
C PRO A 56 -15.10 20.07 3.84
N GLU A 57 -14.36 19.09 3.35
CA GLU A 57 -14.78 17.70 3.27
C GLU A 57 -14.44 16.95 4.57
N LEU A 58 -15.44 16.24 5.14
CA LEU A 58 -15.24 15.32 6.25
C LEU A 58 -14.83 13.96 5.70
N VAL A 59 -13.60 13.56 5.96
CA VAL A 59 -13.09 12.23 5.63
C VAL A 59 -13.29 11.30 6.81
N VAL A 60 -13.92 10.16 6.58
CA VAL A 60 -14.11 9.10 7.57
C VAL A 60 -13.42 7.84 7.06
N LYS A 61 -12.55 7.26 7.89
CA LYS A 61 -11.89 5.97 7.63
C LYS A 61 -12.21 4.97 8.72
N VAL A 62 -12.47 3.74 8.34
CA VAL A 62 -12.65 2.61 9.26
C VAL A 62 -11.63 1.54 8.91
N THR A 63 -10.65 1.33 9.80
CA THR A 63 -9.52 0.43 9.53
C THR A 63 -9.10 -0.35 10.76
N LYS A 64 -8.45 -1.51 10.53
CA LYS A 64 -7.67 -2.26 11.53
C LYS A 64 -6.16 -2.16 11.26
N ASP A 65 -5.77 -1.57 10.14
CA ASP A 65 -4.37 -1.51 9.72
C ASP A 65 -3.56 -0.59 10.63
N GLY A 66 -2.53 -1.16 11.28
CA GLY A 66 -1.68 -0.41 12.20
C GLY A 66 -0.92 0.73 11.52
N ALA A 67 -0.54 0.60 10.24
CA ALA A 67 0.15 1.65 9.51
C ALA A 67 -0.78 2.82 9.19
N GLU A 68 -2.03 2.54 8.76
CA GLU A 68 -3.03 3.59 8.52
C GLU A 68 -3.40 4.32 9.82
N ILE A 69 -3.58 3.57 10.93
CA ILE A 69 -3.86 4.17 12.23
C ILE A 69 -2.70 5.10 12.63
N MET A 70 -1.46 4.68 12.41
CA MET A 70 -0.28 5.49 12.74
C MET A 70 -0.15 6.71 11.86
N ASP A 71 -0.42 6.62 10.57
CA ASP A 71 -0.36 7.75 9.64
C ASP A 71 -1.29 8.88 10.05
N GLU A 72 -2.51 8.53 10.44
CA GLU A 72 -3.50 9.53 10.88
C GLU A 72 -3.18 10.11 12.28
N LEU A 73 -2.49 9.34 13.13
CA LEU A 73 -2.04 9.81 14.44
C LEU A 73 -0.72 10.62 14.39
N ALA A 74 0.07 10.44 13.33
CA ALA A 74 1.43 10.99 13.21
C ALA A 74 1.48 12.51 12.94
N VAL A 75 0.37 13.14 12.64
CA VAL A 75 0.30 14.51 12.11
C VAL A 75 0.91 15.56 13.04
N GLN A 76 0.99 15.31 14.35
CA GLN A 76 1.36 16.34 15.33
C GLN A 76 2.73 16.18 16.00
N TYR A 77 3.37 14.98 15.94
CA TYR A 77 4.60 14.73 16.68
C TYR A 77 5.69 14.10 15.82
N PRO A 78 6.93 14.64 15.78
CA PRO A 78 8.04 14.08 15.00
C PRO A 78 8.33 12.61 15.30
N LEU A 79 8.21 12.20 16.56
CA LEU A 79 8.42 10.82 16.98
C LEU A 79 7.35 9.87 16.40
N ALA A 80 6.10 10.32 16.35
CA ALA A 80 5.04 9.55 15.73
C ALA A 80 5.31 9.32 14.23
N LYS A 81 6.01 10.25 13.56
CA LYS A 81 6.51 10.06 12.19
C LYS A 81 7.51 8.92 12.08
N ILE A 82 8.43 8.78 13.03
CA ILE A 82 9.42 7.69 13.03
C ILE A 82 8.71 6.33 13.16
N ILE A 83 7.73 6.23 14.05
CA ILE A 83 6.94 5.00 14.22
C ILE A 83 6.09 4.73 12.97
N SER A 84 5.45 5.77 12.41
CA SER A 84 4.66 5.65 11.17
C SER A 84 5.53 5.20 10.00
N GLU A 85 6.73 5.76 9.84
CA GLU A 85 7.66 5.37 8.79
C GLU A 85 8.11 3.92 8.94
N ALA A 86 8.47 3.49 10.15
CA ALA A 86 8.79 2.08 10.42
C ALA A 86 7.61 1.14 10.12
N ALA A 87 6.38 1.56 10.45
CA ALA A 87 5.16 0.84 10.14
C ALA A 87 4.92 0.72 8.63
N LYS A 88 5.14 1.81 7.86
CA LYS A 88 5.07 1.81 6.39
C LYS A 88 6.08 0.88 5.76
N ILE A 89 7.34 0.98 6.18
CA ILE A 89 8.41 0.13 5.67
C ILE A 89 8.11 -1.36 5.95
N GLN A 90 7.62 -1.69 7.14
CA GLN A 90 7.20 -3.05 7.48
C GLN A 90 6.11 -3.54 6.53
N ARG A 91 5.06 -2.74 6.32
CA ARG A 91 3.95 -3.06 5.42
C ARG A 91 4.42 -3.22 3.97
N GLU A 92 5.23 -2.29 3.46
CA GLU A 92 5.73 -2.31 2.08
C GLU A 92 6.68 -3.47 1.82
N HIS A 93 7.45 -3.88 2.83
CA HIS A 93 8.42 -4.95 2.70
C HIS A 93 7.77 -6.34 2.74
N VAL A 94 6.95 -6.62 3.75
CA VAL A 94 6.39 -7.98 3.97
C VAL A 94 4.86 -8.06 3.95
N GLY A 95 4.17 -6.93 3.96
CA GLY A 95 2.71 -6.86 3.87
C GLY A 95 1.97 -7.10 5.18
N ASP A 96 2.67 -7.44 6.28
CA ASP A 96 2.06 -7.80 7.56
C ASP A 96 2.98 -7.47 8.75
N GLY A 97 2.49 -7.72 9.99
CA GLY A 97 3.26 -7.60 11.23
C GLY A 97 3.38 -6.17 11.79
N VAL A 98 2.66 -5.18 11.22
CA VAL A 98 2.76 -3.78 11.66
C VAL A 98 2.25 -3.57 13.08
N SER A 99 1.11 -4.14 13.43
CA SER A 99 0.55 -4.02 14.79
C SER A 99 1.47 -4.66 15.82
N SER A 100 2.01 -5.84 15.52
CA SER A 100 2.97 -6.55 16.35
C SER A 100 4.27 -5.75 16.53
N LEU A 101 4.78 -5.10 15.48
CA LEU A 101 5.93 -4.19 15.52
C LEU A 101 5.74 -3.08 16.57
N ILE A 102 4.59 -2.42 16.57
CA ILE A 102 4.32 -1.28 17.46
C ILE A 102 4.13 -1.76 18.90
N ILE A 103 3.50 -2.93 19.10
CA ILE A 103 3.34 -3.54 20.42
C ILE A 103 4.71 -3.93 20.98
N LEU A 104 5.54 -4.60 20.19
CA LEU A 104 6.91 -4.98 20.60
C LEU A 104 7.75 -3.74 20.91
N LEU A 105 7.72 -2.71 20.07
CA LEU A 105 8.45 -1.46 20.31
C LEU A 105 8.05 -0.82 21.66
N ALA A 106 6.76 -0.78 21.96
CA ALA A 106 6.28 -0.24 23.24
C ALA A 106 6.72 -1.11 24.42
N GLY A 107 6.73 -2.43 24.26
CA GLY A 107 7.26 -3.37 25.26
C GLY A 107 8.75 -3.14 25.53
N LEU A 108 9.56 -3.02 24.46
CA LEU A 108 11.00 -2.75 24.58
C LEU A 108 11.29 -1.43 25.28
N LEU A 109 10.55 -0.36 24.95
CA LEU A 109 10.76 0.94 25.61
C LEU A 109 10.33 0.94 27.08
N ARG A 110 9.22 0.25 27.42
CA ARG A 110 8.82 0.07 28.84
C ARG A 110 9.84 -0.75 29.62
N GLY A 111 10.37 -1.81 28.98
CA GLY A 111 11.46 -2.59 29.56
C GLY A 111 12.71 -1.74 29.80
N ALA A 112 13.09 -0.94 28.82
CA ALA A 112 14.23 -0.03 28.94
C ALA A 112 14.03 1.03 30.05
N GLU A 113 12.81 1.52 30.26
CA GLU A 113 12.49 2.42 31.36
C GLU A 113 12.74 1.77 32.72
N LYS A 114 12.23 0.54 32.92
CA LYS A 114 12.47 -0.23 34.15
C LYS A 114 13.96 -0.43 34.39
N LEU A 115 14.71 -0.86 33.36
CA LEU A 115 16.15 -1.09 33.45
C LEU A 115 16.93 0.19 33.75
N LYS A 116 16.56 1.31 33.14
CA LYS A 116 17.16 2.62 33.44
C LYS A 116 16.89 3.06 34.87
N ALA A 117 15.67 2.82 35.39
CA ALA A 117 15.35 3.07 36.80
C ALA A 117 16.19 2.21 37.76
N MET A 118 16.60 1.01 37.33
CA MET A 118 17.54 0.13 38.05
C MET A 118 19.02 0.53 37.87
N GLY A 119 19.30 1.65 37.20
CA GLY A 119 20.66 2.16 36.97
C GLY A 119 21.43 1.45 35.84
N VAL A 120 20.74 0.79 34.90
CA VAL A 120 21.38 0.24 33.70
C VAL A 120 21.56 1.35 32.66
N HIS A 121 22.78 1.48 32.13
CA HIS A 121 23.08 2.48 31.13
C HIS A 121 22.39 2.17 29.78
N PRO A 122 21.81 3.14 29.05
CA PRO A 122 21.12 2.90 27.78
C PRO A 122 21.91 2.07 26.76
N ASN A 123 23.22 2.33 26.64
CA ASN A 123 24.08 1.56 25.70
C ASN A 123 24.18 0.08 26.07
N VAL A 124 24.07 -0.31 27.35
CA VAL A 124 24.04 -1.71 27.77
C VAL A 124 22.70 -2.34 27.40
N ILE A 125 21.61 -1.58 27.62
CA ILE A 125 20.27 -2.03 27.20
C ILE A 125 20.24 -2.27 25.70
N LEU A 126 20.76 -1.35 24.90
CA LEU A 126 20.81 -1.47 23.44
C LEU A 126 21.63 -2.67 22.98
N ARG A 127 22.81 -2.91 23.57
CA ARG A 127 23.62 -4.10 23.26
C ARG A 127 22.85 -5.39 23.57
N GLY A 128 22.19 -5.46 24.72
CA GLY A 128 21.36 -6.61 25.07
C GLY A 128 20.22 -6.83 24.09
N TYR A 129 19.54 -5.77 23.64
CA TYR A 129 18.47 -5.86 22.63
C TYR A 129 18.99 -6.29 21.26
N GLN A 130 20.17 -5.82 20.85
CA GLN A 130 20.79 -6.23 19.58
C GLN A 130 21.19 -7.72 19.59
N GLU A 131 21.77 -8.21 20.70
CA GLU A 131 22.12 -9.63 20.86
C GLU A 131 20.85 -10.50 20.92
N ALA A 132 19.80 -10.03 21.61
CA ALA A 132 18.50 -10.69 21.63
C ALA A 132 17.89 -10.81 20.22
N ALA A 133 17.94 -9.73 19.42
CA ALA A 133 17.42 -9.74 18.05
C ALA A 133 18.17 -10.71 17.14
N LYS A 134 19.49 -10.77 17.23
CA LYS A 134 20.30 -11.75 16.48
C LYS A 134 19.94 -13.18 16.86
N LYS A 135 19.84 -13.47 18.16
CA LYS A 135 19.43 -14.78 18.65
C LYS A 135 18.01 -15.13 18.24
N ALA A 136 17.08 -14.17 18.32
CA ALA A 136 15.70 -14.33 17.87
C ALA A 136 15.63 -14.74 16.39
N ALA A 137 16.36 -14.03 15.52
CA ALA A 137 16.43 -14.37 14.10
C ALA A 137 16.93 -15.80 13.87
N ALA A 138 17.96 -16.24 14.62
CA ALA A 138 18.48 -17.59 14.52
C ALA A 138 17.47 -18.66 14.99
N VAL A 139 16.69 -18.38 16.04
CA VAL A 139 15.62 -19.27 16.52
C VAL A 139 14.52 -19.38 15.48
N ILE A 140 14.05 -18.25 14.92
CA ILE A 140 13.04 -18.22 13.87
C ILE A 140 13.51 -19.03 12.65
N ASP A 141 14.75 -18.84 12.19
CA ASP A 141 15.30 -19.60 11.06
C ASP A 141 15.39 -21.11 11.33
N GLY A 142 15.64 -21.49 12.57
CA GLY A 142 15.71 -22.90 13.01
C GLY A 142 14.34 -23.59 13.08
N GLU A 143 13.29 -22.85 13.35
CA GLU A 143 11.91 -23.36 13.44
C GLU A 143 11.12 -23.20 12.13
N ALA A 144 11.63 -22.41 11.20
CA ALA A 144 10.92 -22.07 9.96
C ALA A 144 10.92 -23.23 8.95
N VAL A 145 9.73 -23.53 8.41
CA VAL A 145 9.47 -24.58 7.41
C VAL A 145 9.28 -23.96 6.04
N ALA A 146 9.74 -24.62 4.98
CA ALA A 146 9.57 -24.15 3.60
C ALA A 146 8.08 -24.08 3.20
N CYS A 147 7.68 -23.02 2.50
CA CYS A 147 6.31 -22.84 2.07
C CYS A 147 5.95 -23.83 0.95
N ASP A 148 4.89 -24.58 1.17
CA ASP A 148 4.19 -25.36 0.15
C ASP A 148 2.88 -24.66 -0.29
N GLU A 149 2.16 -25.24 -1.23
CA GLU A 149 0.89 -24.64 -1.72
C GLU A 149 -0.21 -24.61 -0.65
N SER A 150 -0.23 -25.59 0.26
CA SER A 150 -1.17 -25.65 1.38
C SER A 150 -0.91 -24.50 2.36
N ALA A 151 0.36 -24.32 2.73
CA ALA A 151 0.77 -23.20 3.58
C ALA A 151 0.45 -21.84 2.96
N LEU A 152 0.65 -21.68 1.64
CA LEU A 152 0.27 -20.44 0.93
C LEU A 152 -1.23 -20.13 1.05
N ARG A 153 -2.08 -21.14 0.88
CA ARG A 153 -3.56 -20.97 1.03
C ARG A 153 -3.95 -20.63 2.46
N SER A 154 -3.33 -21.29 3.43
CA SER A 154 -3.55 -21.03 4.85
C SER A 154 -3.16 -19.60 5.24
N MET A 155 -1.95 -19.17 4.87
CA MET A 155 -1.47 -17.82 5.12
C MET A 155 -2.38 -16.74 4.48
N LEU A 156 -2.87 -16.95 3.26
CA LEU A 156 -3.82 -16.04 2.63
C LEU A 156 -5.13 -15.88 3.43
N GLY A 157 -5.55 -16.92 4.13
CA GLY A 157 -6.73 -16.86 5.02
C GLY A 157 -6.50 -15.99 6.26
N VAL A 158 -5.26 -15.90 6.73
CA VAL A 158 -4.89 -15.11 7.92
C VAL A 158 -4.80 -13.60 7.62
N VAL A 159 -4.36 -13.21 6.42
CA VAL A 159 -4.18 -11.79 6.02
C VAL A 159 -5.47 -10.96 6.13
N ASP A 160 -6.62 -11.61 5.95
CA ASP A 160 -7.94 -10.95 5.99
C ASP A 160 -8.38 -10.51 7.41
N CYS A 161 -7.69 -10.95 8.45
CA CYS A 161 -8.00 -10.63 9.85
C CYS A 161 -9.50 -10.79 10.21
N GLY A 162 -10.17 -11.79 9.62
CA GLY A 162 -11.55 -12.18 9.98
C GLY A 162 -12.68 -11.41 9.31
N ARG A 163 -12.41 -10.62 8.25
CA ARG A 163 -13.46 -9.95 7.46
C ARG A 163 -14.23 -10.88 6.50
N GLY A 164 -13.70 -12.06 6.21
CA GLY A 164 -14.28 -12.98 5.24
C GLY A 164 -14.13 -12.54 3.78
N LEU A 165 -13.23 -11.59 3.49
CA LEU A 165 -12.94 -11.12 2.14
C LEU A 165 -12.16 -12.17 1.34
N MET A 166 -11.30 -12.95 2.01
CA MET A 166 -10.44 -13.96 1.40
C MET A 166 -11.15 -15.32 1.24
N THR A 167 -12.26 -15.31 0.49
CA THR A 167 -12.95 -16.54 0.11
C THR A 167 -12.05 -17.45 -0.74
N GLU A 168 -12.38 -18.74 -0.89
CA GLU A 168 -11.60 -19.66 -1.72
C GLU A 168 -11.48 -19.18 -3.17
N LYS A 169 -12.53 -18.52 -3.69
CA LYS A 169 -12.47 -17.89 -5.03
C LYS A 169 -11.40 -16.79 -5.08
N ILE A 170 -11.39 -15.89 -4.10
CA ILE A 170 -10.44 -14.77 -4.05
C ILE A 170 -9.01 -15.28 -3.83
N LYS A 171 -8.79 -16.24 -2.93
CA LYS A 171 -7.49 -16.91 -2.79
C LYS A 171 -7.00 -17.48 -4.11
N GLY A 172 -7.90 -18.15 -4.84
CA GLY A 172 -7.60 -18.68 -6.19
C GLY A 172 -7.22 -17.58 -7.19
N LEU A 173 -7.90 -16.43 -7.19
CA LEU A 173 -7.57 -15.30 -8.07
C LEU A 173 -6.18 -14.71 -7.72
N VAL A 174 -5.89 -14.53 -6.44
CA VAL A 174 -4.60 -14.00 -5.96
C VAL A 174 -3.45 -14.94 -6.32
N LEU A 175 -3.61 -16.25 -6.11
CA LEU A 175 -2.62 -17.25 -6.50
C LEU A 175 -2.37 -17.26 -8.00
N LYS A 176 -3.43 -17.19 -8.83
CA LYS A 176 -3.31 -17.08 -10.28
C LYS A 176 -2.63 -15.78 -10.70
N ALA A 177 -2.98 -14.64 -10.09
CA ALA A 177 -2.35 -13.35 -10.35
C ALA A 177 -0.84 -13.40 -10.05
N ALA A 178 -0.45 -13.94 -8.89
CA ALA A 178 0.95 -14.12 -8.52
C ALA A 178 1.70 -15.05 -9.50
N THR A 179 1.06 -16.11 -9.97
CA THR A 179 1.65 -17.03 -10.95
C THR A 179 1.87 -16.35 -12.30
N LEU A 180 0.89 -15.57 -12.78
CA LEU A 180 1.02 -14.81 -14.03
C LEU A 180 2.06 -13.69 -13.92
N ALA A 181 2.22 -13.10 -12.74
CA ALA A 181 3.20 -12.06 -12.46
C ALA A 181 4.60 -12.61 -12.16
N THR A 182 4.82 -13.92 -12.32
CA THR A 182 6.14 -14.53 -12.11
C THR A 182 7.01 -14.32 -13.34
N LYS A 183 8.15 -13.64 -13.15
CA LYS A 183 9.19 -13.42 -14.16
C LYS A 183 10.52 -13.94 -13.62
N ASP A 184 11.24 -14.71 -14.41
CA ASP A 184 12.53 -15.32 -14.02
C ASP A 184 12.48 -16.06 -12.67
N GLY A 185 11.35 -16.74 -12.40
CA GLY A 185 11.12 -17.50 -11.16
C GLY A 185 10.74 -16.65 -9.95
N LYS A 186 10.64 -15.33 -10.08
CA LYS A 186 10.28 -14.41 -9.00
C LYS A 186 8.97 -13.70 -9.29
N VAL A 187 8.13 -13.54 -8.26
CA VAL A 187 6.87 -12.80 -8.36
C VAL A 187 7.15 -11.31 -8.34
N ASP A 188 6.76 -10.61 -9.41
CA ASP A 188 6.80 -9.15 -9.49
C ASP A 188 5.39 -8.57 -9.34
N THR A 189 5.08 -8.10 -8.14
CA THR A 189 3.77 -7.52 -7.82
C THR A 189 3.49 -6.20 -8.54
N LYS A 190 4.50 -5.52 -9.09
CA LYS A 190 4.35 -4.27 -9.84
C LYS A 190 3.64 -4.48 -11.17
N LEU A 191 3.67 -5.70 -11.71
CA LEU A 191 2.98 -6.07 -12.95
C LEU A 191 1.46 -6.19 -12.78
N ILE A 192 0.96 -6.20 -11.53
CA ILE A 192 -0.46 -6.39 -11.22
C ILE A 192 -1.10 -5.03 -10.97
N ARG A 193 -2.07 -4.68 -11.82
CA ARG A 193 -2.90 -3.48 -11.68
C ARG A 193 -4.20 -3.83 -10.95
N TYR A 194 -4.80 -2.79 -10.37
CA TYR A 194 -6.08 -2.90 -9.67
C TYR A 194 -7.07 -1.92 -10.31
N ALA A 195 -8.19 -2.44 -10.77
CA ALA A 195 -9.32 -1.65 -11.20
C ALA A 195 -10.44 -1.80 -10.15
N LYS A 196 -10.85 -0.69 -9.55
CA LYS A 196 -11.89 -0.66 -8.51
C LYS A 196 -13.21 -0.27 -9.12
N GLN A 197 -14.25 -1.08 -8.91
CA GLN A 197 -15.59 -0.81 -9.41
C GLN A 197 -16.62 -1.11 -8.33
N THR A 198 -17.36 -0.07 -7.90
CA THR A 198 -18.47 -0.22 -6.95
C THR A 198 -19.59 -1.08 -7.53
N GLY A 199 -20.40 -1.66 -6.65
CA GLY A 199 -21.49 -2.57 -6.98
C GLY A 199 -21.07 -4.05 -6.99
N GLY A 200 -21.99 -4.92 -6.53
CA GLY A 200 -21.74 -6.34 -6.33
C GLY A 200 -21.02 -6.65 -5.03
N ASN A 201 -20.36 -7.77 -4.96
CA ASN A 201 -19.65 -8.28 -3.79
C ASN A 201 -18.21 -8.71 -4.15
N PRO A 202 -17.33 -8.96 -3.17
CA PRO A 202 -15.95 -9.37 -3.43
C PRO A 202 -15.81 -10.59 -4.35
N ASN A 203 -16.76 -11.54 -4.30
CA ASN A 203 -16.75 -12.72 -5.15
C ASN A 203 -17.06 -12.42 -6.63
N ASP A 204 -17.57 -11.24 -6.96
CA ASP A 204 -17.77 -10.80 -8.35
C ASP A 204 -16.47 -10.25 -8.97
N SER A 205 -15.41 -10.19 -8.17
CA SER A 205 -14.08 -9.79 -8.65
C SER A 205 -13.51 -10.82 -9.63
N GLU A 206 -12.73 -10.35 -10.59
CA GLU A 206 -12.15 -11.17 -11.63
C GLU A 206 -10.69 -10.79 -11.94
N LEU A 207 -9.95 -11.75 -12.46
CA LEU A 207 -8.59 -11.57 -12.96
C LEU A 207 -8.63 -11.47 -14.47
N VAL A 208 -8.21 -10.35 -15.02
CA VAL A 208 -8.13 -10.09 -16.44
C VAL A 208 -6.66 -10.11 -16.89
N ARG A 209 -6.36 -10.91 -17.92
CA ARG A 209 -5.09 -10.79 -18.64
C ARG A 209 -5.21 -9.63 -19.61
N GLY A 210 -4.54 -8.51 -19.27
CA GLY A 210 -4.65 -7.26 -20.00
C GLY A 210 -4.86 -6.06 -19.08
N VAL A 211 -5.47 -5.02 -19.63
CA VAL A 211 -5.71 -3.74 -18.95
C VAL A 211 -7.20 -3.44 -18.91
N ILE A 212 -7.66 -2.95 -17.75
CA ILE A 212 -9.00 -2.39 -17.58
C ILE A 212 -8.85 -0.88 -17.42
N VAL A 213 -9.62 -0.13 -18.19
CA VAL A 213 -9.66 1.32 -18.11
C VAL A 213 -11.08 1.78 -17.76
N LYS A 214 -11.19 2.61 -16.74
CA LYS A 214 -12.45 3.20 -16.27
C LYS A 214 -12.78 4.44 -17.08
N LYS A 215 -13.20 4.21 -18.31
CA LYS A 215 -13.65 5.24 -19.25
C LYS A 215 -14.74 4.68 -20.14
N SER A 216 -15.69 5.55 -20.48
CA SER A 216 -16.71 5.25 -21.49
C SER A 216 -16.13 5.35 -22.90
N LYS A 217 -16.77 4.69 -23.86
CA LYS A 217 -16.52 4.98 -25.27
C LYS A 217 -16.85 6.44 -25.57
N ALA A 218 -16.07 7.08 -26.42
CA ALA A 218 -16.15 8.52 -26.64
C ALA A 218 -17.39 8.94 -27.46
N HIS A 219 -18.07 8.00 -28.13
CA HIS A 219 -19.31 8.24 -28.88
C HIS A 219 -20.23 7.02 -28.82
N GLY A 220 -21.53 7.24 -28.63
CA GLY A 220 -22.52 6.17 -28.42
C GLY A 220 -22.60 5.11 -29.53
N ASN A 221 -22.37 5.50 -30.79
CA ASN A 221 -22.45 4.62 -31.96
C ASN A 221 -21.16 3.81 -32.24
N MET A 222 -20.15 3.92 -31.37
CA MET A 222 -18.94 3.12 -31.49
C MET A 222 -19.19 1.68 -31.05
N PRO A 223 -18.45 0.69 -31.61
CA PRO A 223 -18.63 -0.72 -31.27
C PRO A 223 -18.32 -1.01 -29.79
N ASP A 224 -19.08 -1.93 -29.21
CA ASP A 224 -18.85 -2.41 -27.85
C ASP A 224 -17.81 -3.56 -27.78
N LEU A 225 -17.54 -4.18 -28.93
CA LEU A 225 -16.53 -5.23 -29.06
C LEU A 225 -15.68 -4.95 -30.32
N VAL A 226 -14.36 -4.98 -30.15
CA VAL A 226 -13.40 -4.92 -31.26
C VAL A 226 -12.48 -6.13 -31.15
N GLU A 227 -12.51 -7.00 -32.13
CA GLU A 227 -11.59 -8.12 -32.23
C GLU A 227 -10.27 -7.67 -32.88
N GLU A 228 -9.16 -8.24 -32.43
CA GLU A 228 -7.81 -7.92 -32.90
C GLU A 228 -7.54 -6.40 -33.00
N PRO A 229 -7.76 -5.63 -31.89
CA PRO A 229 -7.63 -4.19 -31.94
C PRO A 229 -6.20 -3.75 -32.30
N ARG A 230 -6.12 -2.84 -33.27
CA ARG A 230 -4.91 -2.10 -33.64
C ARG A 230 -5.04 -0.69 -33.08
N ILE A 231 -4.29 -0.42 -32.02
CA ILE A 231 -4.51 0.71 -31.12
C ILE A 231 -3.53 1.84 -31.43
N ALA A 232 -4.06 2.97 -31.83
CA ALA A 232 -3.32 4.21 -31.95
C ALA A 232 -3.35 4.95 -30.61
N LEU A 233 -2.20 5.15 -29.97
CA LEU A 233 -2.04 5.89 -28.72
C LEU A 233 -1.56 7.30 -29.06
N VAL A 234 -2.34 8.33 -28.67
CA VAL A 234 -2.06 9.73 -29.02
C VAL A 234 -2.00 10.59 -27.78
N ALA A 235 -0.89 11.32 -27.59
CA ALA A 235 -0.70 12.19 -26.45
C ALA A 235 -1.38 13.57 -26.62
N ARG A 236 -1.38 14.11 -27.83
CA ARG A 236 -1.95 15.42 -28.14
C ARG A 236 -3.44 15.37 -28.45
N GLN A 237 -4.06 16.51 -28.32
CA GLN A 237 -5.44 16.74 -28.70
C GLN A 237 -5.64 16.48 -30.20
N LEU A 238 -6.64 15.68 -30.54
CA LEU A 238 -7.11 15.49 -31.91
C LEU A 238 -8.18 16.54 -32.19
N ASP A 239 -7.70 17.74 -32.43
CA ASP A 239 -8.52 18.90 -32.80
C ASP A 239 -7.61 19.93 -33.48
N ILE A 240 -8.23 20.78 -34.29
CA ILE A 240 -7.61 21.98 -34.81
C ILE A 240 -8.13 23.11 -33.95
N LYS A 241 -7.25 23.71 -33.15
CA LYS A 241 -7.66 24.92 -32.41
C LYS A 241 -7.99 26.00 -33.44
N PRO A 242 -9.20 26.60 -33.36
CA PRO A 242 -9.45 27.84 -34.07
C PRO A 242 -8.29 28.79 -33.73
N LEU A 243 -7.85 29.58 -34.70
CA LEU A 243 -6.83 30.60 -34.50
C LEU A 243 -7.22 31.42 -33.26
N ASP A 244 -6.46 31.18 -32.16
CA ASP A 244 -6.67 31.90 -30.91
C ASP A 244 -6.15 33.32 -31.17
N ILE A 245 -7.04 34.19 -31.65
CA ILE A 245 -6.77 35.62 -31.85
C ILE A 245 -6.69 36.23 -30.45
N LYS A 246 -5.52 36.03 -29.78
CA LYS A 246 -5.23 36.78 -28.57
C LYS A 246 -5.15 38.25 -28.97
N LEU A 247 -6.09 39.04 -28.51
CA LEU A 247 -5.97 40.50 -28.54
C LEU A 247 -4.65 40.88 -27.87
N PRO A 248 -3.73 41.57 -28.55
CA PRO A 248 -2.43 41.88 -27.99
C PRO A 248 -2.57 42.86 -26.83
N LYS A 249 -1.79 42.62 -25.79
CA LYS A 249 -1.44 43.65 -24.82
C LYS A 249 -0.66 44.74 -25.55
N GLU A 250 -0.94 46.02 -25.26
CA GLU A 250 -0.32 47.18 -25.88
C GLU A 250 1.20 46.98 -26.10
N GLY A 251 1.63 47.20 -27.36
CA GLY A 251 3.04 47.25 -27.72
C GLY A 251 3.59 46.19 -28.68
N THR A 252 2.81 45.21 -29.15
CA THR A 252 3.30 44.17 -30.07
C THR A 252 2.62 44.29 -31.44
N PHE A 253 3.37 44.06 -32.51
CA PHE A 253 2.90 44.08 -33.91
C PHE A 253 1.67 43.19 -34.09
N GLN A 254 0.57 43.79 -34.57
CA GLN A 254 -0.71 43.11 -34.77
C GLN A 254 -0.84 42.68 -36.23
N TYR A 255 -0.98 41.38 -36.46
CA TYR A 255 -1.60 40.89 -37.69
C TYR A 255 -3.13 40.90 -37.48
N LYS A 256 -3.83 41.85 -38.08
CA LYS A 256 -5.29 41.91 -38.08
C LYS A 256 -5.78 41.01 -39.22
N LEU A 257 -6.42 39.90 -38.91
CA LEU A 257 -7.24 39.20 -39.91
C LEU A 257 -8.58 39.98 -40.00
N GLU A 258 -8.74 40.77 -41.05
CA GLU A 258 -10.02 41.37 -41.36
C GLU A 258 -10.86 40.38 -42.16
N ILE A 259 -11.88 39.83 -41.53
CA ILE A 259 -12.91 39.05 -42.22
C ILE A 259 -13.89 40.05 -42.80
N THR A 260 -13.78 40.30 -44.09
CA THR A 260 -14.58 41.27 -44.80
C THR A 260 -15.83 40.68 -45.46
N ASP A 261 -15.97 39.34 -45.48
CA ASP A 261 -17.10 38.66 -46.13
C ASP A 261 -17.46 37.34 -45.40
N ALA A 262 -18.77 37.08 -45.28
CA ALA A 262 -19.31 35.85 -44.69
C ALA A 262 -18.84 34.57 -45.45
N SER A 263 -18.53 34.68 -46.73
CA SER A 263 -17.98 33.60 -47.55
C SER A 263 -16.58 33.12 -47.10
N GLN A 264 -15.80 34.03 -46.49
CA GLN A 264 -14.48 33.67 -45.94
C GLN A 264 -14.62 32.83 -44.67
N LEU A 265 -15.60 33.13 -43.81
CA LEU A 265 -15.88 32.32 -42.61
C LEU A 265 -16.28 30.90 -43.00
N SER A 266 -17.10 30.71 -44.01
CA SER A 266 -17.49 29.41 -44.54
C SER A 266 -16.25 28.61 -45.02
N LYS A 267 -15.37 29.25 -45.80
CA LYS A 267 -14.14 28.62 -46.29
C LYS A 267 -13.18 28.16 -45.15
N PHE A 268 -13.11 28.94 -44.05
CA PHE A 268 -12.35 28.55 -42.89
C PHE A 268 -12.97 27.31 -42.20
N GLY A 269 -14.29 27.26 -42.07
CA GLY A 269 -15.00 26.09 -41.54
C GLY A 269 -14.84 24.84 -42.41
N ASP A 270 -14.92 25.02 -43.75
CA ASP A 270 -14.71 23.91 -44.69
C ASP A 270 -13.29 23.37 -44.66
N GLU A 271 -12.28 24.25 -44.53
CA GLU A 271 -10.87 23.84 -44.41
C GLU A 271 -10.59 23.19 -43.05
N GLU A 272 -11.15 23.70 -41.96
CA GLU A 272 -11.07 23.06 -40.65
C GLU A 272 -11.66 21.64 -40.69
N LEU A 273 -12.84 21.49 -41.29
CA LEU A 273 -13.48 20.19 -41.47
C LEU A 273 -12.61 19.24 -42.31
N ARG A 274 -12.05 19.73 -43.43
CA ARG A 274 -11.17 18.98 -44.31
C ARG A 274 -9.97 18.44 -43.54
N LEU A 275 -9.29 19.29 -42.74
CA LEU A 275 -8.13 18.91 -41.96
C LEU A 275 -8.49 17.90 -40.84
N LYS A 276 -9.68 18.03 -40.22
CA LYS A 276 -10.17 17.04 -39.26
C LYS A 276 -10.44 15.67 -39.91
N MET A 277 -10.98 15.68 -41.13
CA MET A 277 -11.18 14.45 -41.90
C MET A 277 -9.84 13.81 -42.32
N GLU A 278 -8.82 14.63 -42.64
CA GLU A 278 -7.47 14.12 -42.90
C GLU A 278 -6.88 13.37 -41.71
N MET A 279 -7.15 13.82 -40.46
CA MET A 279 -6.75 13.09 -39.26
C MET A 279 -7.37 11.70 -39.20
N VAL A 280 -8.67 11.58 -39.50
CA VAL A 280 -9.37 10.29 -39.54
C VAL A 280 -8.81 9.40 -40.66
N ALA A 281 -8.60 9.97 -41.86
CA ALA A 281 -8.00 9.26 -43.00
C ALA A 281 -6.58 8.76 -42.66
N ARG A 282 -5.79 9.54 -41.94
CA ARG A 282 -4.45 9.13 -41.49
C ARG A 282 -4.52 7.94 -40.54
N LEU A 283 -5.39 7.98 -39.51
CA LEU A 283 -5.60 6.86 -38.59
C LEU A 283 -6.00 5.58 -39.34
N LYS A 284 -6.90 5.70 -40.31
CA LYS A 284 -7.32 4.58 -41.15
C LYS A 284 -6.18 4.07 -42.06
N SER A 285 -5.39 4.96 -42.63
CA SER A 285 -4.27 4.60 -43.54
C SER A 285 -3.17 3.82 -42.84
N VAL A 286 -2.91 4.04 -41.56
CA VAL A 286 -1.98 3.24 -40.73
C VAL A 286 -2.61 1.94 -40.23
N GLY A 287 -3.90 1.72 -40.49
CA GLY A 287 -4.63 0.51 -40.14
C GLY A 287 -5.12 0.45 -38.70
N ALA A 288 -5.22 1.58 -38.02
CA ALA A 288 -5.81 1.64 -36.67
C ALA A 288 -7.34 1.43 -36.73
N ASN A 289 -7.89 0.63 -35.82
CA ASN A 289 -9.32 0.49 -35.57
C ASN A 289 -9.74 0.92 -34.15
N VAL A 290 -8.75 1.24 -33.31
CA VAL A 290 -8.95 1.77 -31.96
C VAL A 290 -8.06 3.01 -31.77
N VAL A 291 -8.63 4.09 -31.22
CA VAL A 291 -7.91 5.33 -30.92
C VAL A 291 -8.03 5.63 -29.42
N MET A 292 -6.92 5.76 -28.75
CA MET A 292 -6.88 6.12 -27.34
C MET A 292 -6.07 7.41 -27.17
N SER A 293 -6.72 8.44 -26.65
CA SER A 293 -6.11 9.77 -26.50
C SER A 293 -6.04 10.19 -25.06
N ARG A 294 -4.90 10.78 -24.69
CA ARG A 294 -4.74 11.45 -23.41
C ARG A 294 -5.53 12.76 -23.32
N SER A 295 -5.73 13.39 -24.46
CA SER A 295 -6.41 14.67 -24.60
C SER A 295 -7.82 14.50 -25.20
N PRO A 296 -8.68 15.50 -25.12
CA PRO A 296 -9.98 15.48 -25.80
C PRO A 296 -9.84 15.29 -27.30
N ILE A 297 -10.87 14.73 -27.91
CA ILE A 297 -11.03 14.54 -29.36
C ILE A 297 -12.26 15.37 -29.78
N ALA A 298 -12.14 16.11 -30.88
CA ALA A 298 -13.28 16.93 -31.40
C ALA A 298 -14.46 16.05 -31.79
N ASP A 299 -15.70 16.48 -31.50
CA ASP A 299 -16.93 15.73 -31.75
C ASP A 299 -17.11 15.33 -33.23
N VAL A 300 -16.67 16.20 -34.16
CA VAL A 300 -16.69 15.90 -35.59
C VAL A 300 -15.79 14.70 -35.92
N ILE A 301 -14.62 14.61 -35.29
CA ILE A 301 -13.69 13.46 -35.45
C ILE A 301 -14.30 12.21 -34.82
N LEU A 302 -14.89 12.33 -33.61
CA LEU A 302 -15.56 11.20 -32.95
C LEU A 302 -16.71 10.63 -33.80
N SER A 303 -17.54 11.52 -34.37
CA SER A 303 -18.63 11.12 -35.26
C SER A 303 -18.12 10.44 -36.55
N ALA A 304 -16.99 10.90 -37.07
CA ALA A 304 -16.38 10.32 -38.27
C ALA A 304 -15.74 8.94 -37.93
N LEU A 305 -15.05 8.81 -36.79
CA LEU A 305 -14.52 7.51 -36.31
C LEU A 305 -15.64 6.50 -36.09
N ALA A 306 -16.77 6.92 -35.49
CA ALA A 306 -17.92 6.07 -35.26
C ALA A 306 -18.57 5.58 -36.59
N LYS A 307 -18.62 6.42 -37.63
CA LYS A 307 -19.09 6.01 -38.97
C LYS A 307 -18.18 4.97 -39.64
N GLU A 308 -16.90 5.00 -39.32
CA GLU A 308 -15.92 4.02 -39.80
C GLU A 308 -15.80 2.78 -38.88
N GLU A 309 -16.77 2.61 -37.96
CA GLU A 309 -16.80 1.52 -36.98
C GLU A 309 -15.54 1.42 -36.10
N MET A 310 -14.85 2.55 -35.92
CA MET A 310 -13.67 2.63 -35.06
C MET A 310 -14.07 2.94 -33.62
N PHE A 311 -13.39 2.30 -32.67
CA PHE A 311 -13.54 2.62 -31.25
C PHE A 311 -12.63 3.81 -30.89
N ALA A 312 -13.11 4.71 -30.03
CA ALA A 312 -12.28 5.74 -29.45
C ALA A 312 -12.56 5.95 -27.97
N ALA A 313 -11.50 6.20 -27.21
CA ALA A 313 -11.54 6.67 -25.83
C ALA A 313 -10.64 7.90 -25.68
N MET A 314 -11.10 8.90 -24.93
CA MET A 314 -10.38 10.16 -24.76
C MET A 314 -10.21 10.55 -23.29
N SER A 315 -9.33 11.52 -23.05
CA SER A 315 -9.03 12.02 -21.70
C SER A 315 -8.58 10.90 -20.74
N LEU A 316 -7.77 9.97 -21.24
CA LEU A 316 -7.15 8.92 -20.44
C LEU A 316 -6.08 9.52 -19.54
N SER A 317 -5.90 8.95 -18.34
CA SER A 317 -4.79 9.30 -17.48
C SER A 317 -3.45 8.87 -18.09
N GLN A 318 -2.35 9.48 -17.64
CA GLN A 318 -1.01 9.04 -18.08
C GLN A 318 -0.78 7.56 -17.72
N GLU A 319 -1.19 7.17 -16.52
CA GLU A 319 -1.07 5.78 -16.04
C GLU A 319 -1.83 4.78 -16.91
N ASP A 320 -3.03 5.14 -17.41
CA ASP A 320 -3.81 4.27 -18.30
C ASP A 320 -3.18 4.13 -19.67
N ILE A 321 -2.71 5.25 -20.25
CA ILE A 321 -2.01 5.24 -21.55
C ILE A 321 -0.74 4.39 -21.47
N ASP A 322 0.08 4.58 -20.43
CA ASP A 322 1.31 3.83 -20.24
C ASP A 322 1.03 2.34 -20.05
N ALA A 323 -0.03 2.00 -19.30
CA ALA A 323 -0.44 0.62 -19.12
C ALA A 323 -0.92 -0.04 -20.42
N VAL A 324 -1.71 0.68 -21.22
CA VAL A 324 -2.15 0.17 -22.53
C VAL A 324 -0.94 0.02 -23.45
N ALA A 325 -0.02 0.99 -23.47
CA ALA A 325 1.20 0.91 -24.27
C ALA A 325 2.06 -0.32 -23.90
N GLU A 326 2.27 -0.55 -22.60
CA GLU A 326 3.02 -1.71 -22.10
C GLU A 326 2.33 -3.04 -22.42
N ALA A 327 1.02 -3.12 -22.23
CA ALA A 327 0.24 -4.33 -22.46
C ALA A 327 0.15 -4.70 -23.94
N THR A 328 0.11 -3.72 -24.84
CA THR A 328 -0.11 -3.93 -26.29
C THR A 328 1.16 -3.82 -27.12
N GLY A 329 2.24 -3.26 -26.53
CA GLY A 329 3.49 -2.96 -27.23
C GLY A 329 3.39 -1.72 -28.13
N GLY A 330 2.29 -0.94 -28.04
CA GLY A 330 2.11 0.28 -28.80
C GLY A 330 2.99 1.42 -28.29
N LYS A 331 3.33 2.36 -29.19
CA LYS A 331 4.04 3.58 -28.83
C LYS A 331 3.10 4.76 -28.80
N VAL A 332 3.30 5.64 -27.82
CA VAL A 332 2.52 6.87 -27.70
C VAL A 332 3.07 7.90 -28.68
N ALA A 333 2.29 8.25 -29.70
CA ALA A 333 2.66 9.25 -30.70
C ALA A 333 2.44 10.66 -30.14
N SER A 334 3.45 11.52 -30.27
CA SER A 334 3.34 12.94 -29.95
C SER A 334 2.53 13.69 -31.01
N GLU A 335 2.69 13.32 -32.28
CA GLU A 335 1.96 13.88 -33.40
C GLU A 335 1.39 12.76 -34.29
N LEU A 336 0.16 12.94 -34.74
CA LEU A 336 -0.51 11.95 -35.57
C LEU A 336 0.23 11.68 -36.90
N LYS A 337 0.95 12.67 -37.43
CA LYS A 337 1.74 12.54 -38.65
C LYS A 337 2.89 11.56 -38.52
N GLU A 338 3.45 11.40 -37.32
CA GLU A 338 4.56 10.50 -37.03
C GLU A 338 4.13 9.05 -36.84
N LEU A 339 2.83 8.83 -36.62
CA LEU A 339 2.30 7.48 -36.36
C LEU A 339 2.47 6.57 -37.57
N THR A 340 3.06 5.42 -37.35
CA THR A 340 3.25 4.35 -38.37
C THR A 340 2.53 3.09 -37.94
N GLU A 341 2.34 2.12 -38.86
CA GLU A 341 1.73 0.83 -38.55
C GLU A 341 2.53 0.07 -37.47
N GLY A 342 3.85 0.24 -37.43
CA GLY A 342 4.73 -0.40 -36.44
C GLY A 342 4.61 0.18 -35.02
N ASP A 343 3.96 1.34 -34.86
CA ASP A 343 3.75 1.99 -33.57
C ASP A 343 2.38 1.61 -32.95
N LEU A 344 1.52 0.92 -33.73
CA LEU A 344 0.21 0.48 -33.22
C LEU A 344 0.34 -0.61 -32.17
N GLY A 345 -0.36 -0.44 -31.07
CA GLY A 345 -0.55 -1.49 -30.07
C GLY A 345 -1.44 -2.63 -30.62
N ARG A 346 -1.20 -3.85 -30.19
CA ARG A 346 -2.00 -5.04 -30.57
C ARG A 346 -2.50 -5.76 -29.34
N ALA A 347 -3.76 -6.19 -29.38
CA ALA A 347 -4.37 -6.97 -28.32
C ALA A 347 -5.30 -8.05 -28.91
N ASP A 348 -5.79 -8.95 -28.05
CA ASP A 348 -6.66 -10.05 -28.49
C ASP A 348 -8.08 -9.52 -28.77
N ASN A 349 -8.64 -8.75 -27.84
CA ASN A 349 -9.90 -8.03 -28.02
C ASN A 349 -10.00 -6.82 -27.11
N LEU A 350 -10.93 -5.91 -27.44
CA LEU A 350 -11.40 -4.81 -26.60
C LEU A 350 -12.90 -4.99 -26.42
N GLU A 351 -13.36 -5.06 -25.18
CA GLU A 351 -14.76 -5.24 -24.77
C GLU A 351 -15.19 -4.07 -23.89
N VAL A 352 -16.28 -3.39 -24.27
CA VAL A 352 -16.94 -2.40 -23.40
C VAL A 352 -17.93 -3.13 -22.51
N ARG A 353 -17.82 -2.90 -21.21
CA ARG A 353 -18.71 -3.50 -20.23
C ARG A 353 -19.32 -2.42 -19.37
N LYS A 354 -20.64 -2.41 -19.29
CA LYS A 354 -21.37 -1.54 -18.37
C LYS A 354 -21.53 -2.28 -17.04
N ILE A 355 -21.07 -1.63 -15.95
CA ILE A 355 -21.22 -2.13 -14.59
C ILE A 355 -21.97 -1.07 -13.81
N GLU A 356 -23.23 -1.36 -13.46
CA GLU A 356 -24.20 -0.40 -12.94
C GLU A 356 -24.36 0.80 -13.89
N GLU A 357 -23.99 2.01 -13.47
CA GLU A 357 -24.08 3.21 -14.31
C GLU A 357 -22.76 3.58 -14.99
N GLU A 358 -21.66 2.93 -14.62
CA GLU A 358 -20.33 3.23 -15.17
C GLU A 358 -19.96 2.26 -16.31
N GLU A 359 -19.40 2.82 -17.38
CA GLU A 359 -18.79 2.03 -18.45
C GLU A 359 -17.30 1.89 -18.19
N ILE A 360 -16.81 0.70 -18.44
CA ILE A 360 -15.38 0.37 -18.46
C ILE A 360 -15.07 -0.34 -19.77
N PHE A 361 -13.85 -0.23 -20.26
CA PHE A 361 -13.40 -1.13 -21.31
C PHE A 361 -12.27 -2.03 -20.85
N ILE A 362 -12.32 -3.26 -21.32
CA ILE A 362 -11.40 -4.34 -20.98
C ILE A 362 -10.61 -4.65 -22.23
N LEU A 363 -9.32 -4.42 -22.19
CA LEU A 363 -8.39 -4.74 -23.26
C LEU A 363 -7.66 -6.03 -22.89
N ARG A 364 -8.02 -7.14 -23.54
CA ARG A 364 -7.37 -8.45 -23.32
C ARG A 364 -6.11 -8.54 -24.16
N SER A 365 -5.01 -8.87 -23.50
CA SER A 365 -3.70 -9.01 -24.16
C SER A 365 -2.84 -10.05 -23.47
N LYS A 366 -1.81 -10.51 -24.15
CA LYS A 366 -0.86 -11.48 -23.59
C LYS A 366 -0.01 -10.89 -22.45
N ARG A 367 0.12 -9.56 -22.41
CA ARG A 367 0.86 -8.80 -21.40
C ARG A 367 -0.12 -8.02 -20.55
N GLY A 368 0.29 -7.70 -19.32
CA GLY A 368 -0.55 -7.01 -18.36
C GLY A 368 -1.46 -7.96 -17.57
N ILE A 369 -1.68 -7.60 -16.31
CA ILE A 369 -2.49 -8.35 -15.36
C ILE A 369 -3.29 -7.33 -14.57
N THR A 370 -4.61 -7.42 -14.63
CA THR A 370 -5.48 -6.51 -13.86
C THR A 370 -6.46 -7.32 -13.03
N LEU A 371 -6.53 -7.00 -11.74
CA LEU A 371 -7.56 -7.46 -10.83
C LEU A 371 -8.70 -6.44 -10.84
N LEU A 372 -9.87 -6.82 -11.35
CA LEU A 372 -11.10 -6.05 -11.20
C LEU A 372 -11.70 -6.35 -9.83
N LEU A 373 -11.71 -5.35 -8.98
CA LEU A 373 -12.22 -5.47 -7.62
C LEU A 373 -13.65 -4.95 -7.56
N ARG A 374 -14.52 -5.75 -6.93
CA ARG A 374 -15.93 -5.45 -6.73
C ARG A 374 -16.25 -5.44 -5.25
N SER A 375 -17.00 -4.43 -4.81
CA SER A 375 -17.59 -4.37 -3.47
C SER A 375 -18.75 -3.38 -3.43
N SER A 376 -19.53 -3.41 -2.37
CA SER A 376 -20.74 -2.59 -2.21
C SER A 376 -20.45 -1.10 -2.00
N SER A 377 -19.29 -0.76 -1.39
CA SER A 377 -18.90 0.63 -1.10
C SER A 377 -17.47 0.96 -1.51
N PRO A 378 -17.14 2.25 -1.73
CA PRO A 378 -15.77 2.70 -2.02
C PRO A 378 -14.79 2.39 -0.87
N GLU A 379 -15.26 2.48 0.38
CA GLU A 379 -14.47 2.20 1.59
C GLU A 379 -14.08 0.72 1.63
N ASP A 380 -15.07 -0.17 1.41
CA ASP A 380 -14.81 -1.61 1.34
C ASP A 380 -13.89 -1.98 0.19
N LEU A 381 -14.01 -1.32 -0.98
CA LEU A 381 -13.10 -1.51 -2.11
C LEU A 381 -11.66 -1.13 -1.75
N SER A 382 -11.48 -0.04 -1.02
CA SER A 382 -10.14 0.42 -0.62
C SER A 382 -9.49 -0.57 0.36
N GLU A 383 -10.27 -1.08 1.31
CA GLU A 383 -9.81 -2.10 2.25
C GLU A 383 -9.56 -3.44 1.54
N PHE A 384 -10.41 -3.83 0.61
CA PHE A 384 -10.24 -5.05 -0.17
C PHE A 384 -8.97 -4.98 -1.03
N GLU A 385 -8.72 -3.85 -1.70
CA GLU A 385 -7.46 -3.62 -2.41
C GLU A 385 -6.26 -3.78 -1.48
N ARG A 386 -6.32 -3.21 -0.28
CA ARG A 386 -5.27 -3.31 0.73
C ARG A 386 -4.98 -4.78 1.09
N VAL A 387 -6.02 -5.55 1.39
CA VAL A 387 -5.89 -6.98 1.72
C VAL A 387 -5.25 -7.75 0.57
N LEU A 388 -5.66 -7.48 -0.67
CA LEU A 388 -5.08 -8.14 -1.84
C LEU A 388 -3.62 -7.74 -2.10
N ARG A 389 -3.25 -6.48 -1.90
CA ARG A 389 -1.86 -6.01 -2.00
C ARG A 389 -0.97 -6.73 -0.97
N ASN A 390 -1.43 -6.79 0.28
CA ASN A 390 -0.72 -7.50 1.34
C ASN A 390 -0.60 -8.99 1.02
N SER A 391 -1.67 -9.61 0.52
CA SER A 391 -1.68 -11.02 0.08
C SER A 391 -0.66 -11.28 -1.04
N LEU A 392 -0.55 -10.38 -2.01
CA LEU A 392 0.42 -10.51 -3.11
C LEU A 392 1.87 -10.29 -2.63
N LEU A 393 2.10 -9.39 -1.69
CA LEU A 393 3.41 -9.22 -1.06
C LEU A 393 3.82 -10.47 -0.27
N LEU A 394 2.90 -11.03 0.51
CA LEU A 394 3.09 -12.30 1.19
C LEU A 394 3.47 -13.41 0.20
N LEU A 395 2.71 -13.57 -0.89
CA LEU A 395 3.01 -14.57 -1.92
C LEU A 395 4.34 -14.32 -2.63
N LYS A 396 4.71 -13.07 -2.84
CA LYS A 396 6.03 -12.70 -3.38
C LYS A 396 7.15 -13.26 -2.50
N HIS A 397 7.07 -13.05 -1.19
CA HIS A 397 8.08 -13.56 -0.26
C HIS A 397 8.05 -15.08 -0.17
N ALA A 398 6.87 -15.65 -0.02
CA ALA A 398 6.70 -17.10 0.15
C ALA A 398 7.18 -17.90 -1.07
N LYS A 399 6.81 -17.47 -2.30
CA LYS A 399 7.22 -18.14 -3.55
C LYS A 399 8.70 -17.93 -3.90
N ASN A 400 9.32 -16.88 -3.40
CA ASN A 400 10.76 -16.62 -3.63
C ASN A 400 11.68 -17.35 -2.65
N GLY A 401 11.30 -18.53 -2.16
CA GLY A 401 12.06 -19.34 -1.22
C GLY A 401 11.76 -19.00 0.23
N GLY A 402 10.62 -18.38 0.50
CA GLY A 402 10.18 -18.05 1.85
C GLY A 402 9.87 -19.27 2.70
N LYS A 403 9.94 -19.08 4.01
CA LYS A 403 9.59 -20.07 5.02
C LYS A 403 8.47 -19.51 5.90
N TYR A 404 7.70 -20.40 6.52
CA TYR A 404 6.67 -20.04 7.47
C TYR A 404 6.97 -20.56 8.86
N VAL A 405 6.34 -19.95 9.85
CA VAL A 405 6.34 -20.33 11.27
C VAL A 405 4.89 -20.39 11.77
N PRO A 406 4.62 -21.10 12.88
CA PRO A 406 3.31 -21.05 13.53
C PRO A 406 3.00 -19.62 14.00
N GLY A 407 1.80 -19.13 13.69
CA GLY A 407 1.32 -17.82 14.12
C GLY A 407 0.65 -17.83 15.49
N GLY A 408 -0.24 -16.85 15.73
CA GLY A 408 -1.00 -16.80 16.98
C GLY A 408 -0.16 -16.57 18.24
N GLY A 409 1.02 -15.97 18.11
CA GLY A 409 1.95 -15.72 19.20
C GLY A 409 2.83 -16.92 19.57
N ALA A 410 2.75 -18.03 18.82
CA ALA A 410 3.55 -19.23 19.09
C ALA A 410 5.04 -18.97 18.91
N ILE A 411 5.44 -18.35 17.78
CA ILE A 411 6.86 -18.09 17.51
C ILE A 411 7.45 -17.08 18.50
N GLU A 412 6.68 -16.07 18.94
CA GLU A 412 7.12 -15.08 19.91
C GLU A 412 7.42 -15.74 21.27
N VAL A 413 6.58 -16.67 21.72
CA VAL A 413 6.81 -17.41 22.96
C VAL A 413 8.00 -18.37 22.84
N SER A 414 8.13 -19.07 21.70
CA SER A 414 9.28 -19.93 21.43
C SER A 414 10.59 -19.14 21.51
N VAL A 415 10.64 -17.99 20.81
CA VAL A 415 11.78 -17.08 20.84
C VAL A 415 12.04 -16.55 22.26
N ALA A 416 11.00 -16.13 23.00
CA ALA A 416 11.15 -15.60 24.35
C ALA A 416 11.75 -16.62 25.32
N LEU A 417 11.35 -17.90 25.24
CA LEU A 417 11.92 -18.98 26.07
C LEU A 417 13.38 -19.26 25.73
N GLU A 418 13.73 -19.27 24.43
CA GLU A 418 15.12 -19.47 24.01
C GLU A 418 16.00 -18.25 24.36
N LEU A 419 15.46 -17.03 24.34
CA LEU A 419 16.17 -15.83 24.80
C LEU A 419 16.47 -15.88 26.30
N ARG A 420 15.55 -16.37 27.15
CA ARG A 420 15.81 -16.53 28.58
C ARG A 420 16.95 -17.53 28.84
N LYS A 421 17.01 -18.63 28.09
CA LYS A 421 18.13 -19.56 28.17
C LYS A 421 19.42 -18.90 27.70
N PHE A 422 19.36 -18.15 26.61
CA PHE A 422 20.52 -17.45 26.07
C PHE A 422 21.04 -16.36 27.01
N ALA A 423 20.15 -15.66 27.72
CA ALA A 423 20.50 -14.65 28.71
C ALA A 423 21.43 -15.19 29.82
N LEU A 424 21.25 -16.45 30.23
CA LEU A 424 22.09 -17.08 31.26
C LEU A 424 23.57 -17.26 30.86
N ALA A 425 23.88 -17.11 29.56
CA ALA A 425 25.26 -17.16 29.07
C ALA A 425 26.03 -15.84 29.28
N PHE A 426 25.35 -14.78 29.71
CA PHE A 426 25.94 -13.46 29.96
C PHE A 426 26.18 -13.24 31.44
N ASP A 427 27.39 -12.82 31.79
CA ASP A 427 27.82 -12.48 33.17
C ASP A 427 27.70 -10.97 33.46
N SER A 428 27.04 -10.23 32.56
CA SER A 428 26.95 -8.79 32.58
C SER A 428 25.48 -8.32 32.59
N ARG A 429 25.27 -7.01 32.71
CA ARG A 429 23.90 -6.40 32.76
C ARG A 429 23.12 -6.56 31.45
N GLU A 430 23.74 -6.99 30.35
CA GLU A 430 23.08 -7.40 29.13
C GLU A 430 22.08 -8.54 29.34
N GLN A 431 22.36 -9.43 30.32
CA GLN A 431 21.48 -10.53 30.73
C GLN A 431 20.04 -10.03 30.99
N ILE A 432 19.92 -9.03 31.89
CA ILE A 432 18.60 -8.47 32.26
C ILE A 432 17.94 -7.71 31.09
N SER A 433 18.74 -7.20 30.16
CA SER A 433 18.22 -6.55 28.96
C SER A 433 17.63 -7.59 27.98
N ILE A 434 18.27 -8.75 27.83
CA ILE A 434 17.77 -9.87 27.03
C ILE A 434 16.49 -10.45 27.65
N ASP A 435 16.41 -10.59 28.96
CA ASP A 435 15.20 -11.02 29.65
C ASP A 435 14.05 -10.02 29.46
N SER A 436 14.34 -8.73 29.53
CA SER A 436 13.34 -7.68 29.25
C SER A 436 12.85 -7.71 27.81
N PHE A 437 13.72 -8.08 26.86
CA PHE A 437 13.32 -8.29 25.48
C PHE A 437 12.35 -9.48 25.34
N ALA A 438 12.62 -10.57 26.02
CA ALA A 438 11.74 -11.73 26.04
C ALA A 438 10.35 -11.38 26.62
N GLU A 439 10.30 -10.57 27.69
CA GLU A 439 9.03 -10.05 28.22
C GLU A 439 8.26 -9.21 27.18
N ALA A 440 8.95 -8.37 26.42
CA ALA A 440 8.34 -7.54 25.39
C ALA A 440 7.73 -8.38 24.25
N LEU A 441 8.36 -9.48 23.83
CA LEU A 441 7.80 -10.42 22.85
C LEU A 441 6.51 -11.06 23.34
N GLU A 442 6.42 -11.42 24.62
CA GLU A 442 5.24 -12.05 25.23
C GLU A 442 4.01 -11.11 25.28
N GLU A 443 4.18 -9.81 25.08
CA GLU A 443 3.06 -8.87 25.01
C GLU A 443 2.17 -9.11 23.78
N ILE A 444 2.72 -9.66 22.69
CA ILE A 444 1.96 -9.97 21.47
C ILE A 444 0.90 -11.04 21.74
N PRO A 445 1.25 -12.26 22.22
CA PRO A 445 0.25 -13.26 22.56
C PRO A 445 -0.67 -12.84 23.70
N GLN A 446 -0.20 -12.07 24.68
CA GLN A 446 -1.07 -11.50 25.72
C GLN A 446 -2.12 -10.55 25.14
N CYS A 447 -1.73 -9.75 24.16
CA CYS A 447 -2.64 -8.86 23.45
C CYS A 447 -3.69 -9.64 22.64
N LEU A 448 -3.29 -10.71 21.96
CA LEU A 448 -4.21 -11.61 21.25
C LEU A 448 -5.20 -12.27 22.23
N ALA A 449 -4.74 -12.78 23.37
CA ALA A 449 -5.56 -13.38 24.40
C ALA A 449 -6.63 -12.38 24.89
N ARG A 450 -6.23 -11.15 25.20
CA ARG A 450 -7.14 -10.08 25.62
C ARG A 450 -8.21 -9.81 24.56
N ASN A 451 -7.83 -9.75 23.28
CA ASN A 451 -8.76 -9.48 22.19
C ASN A 451 -9.72 -10.66 21.93
N TYR A 452 -9.34 -11.88 22.30
CA TYR A 452 -10.23 -13.04 22.31
C TYR A 452 -11.12 -13.11 23.55
N GLY A 453 -10.93 -12.23 24.56
CA GLY A 453 -11.68 -12.24 25.81
C GLY A 453 -11.15 -13.26 26.83
N LEU A 454 -9.90 -13.72 26.64
CA LEU A 454 -9.21 -14.62 27.57
C LEU A 454 -8.40 -13.82 28.60
N ASP A 455 -8.10 -14.42 29.77
CA ASP A 455 -7.15 -13.82 30.70
C ASP A 455 -5.73 -13.89 30.11
N PRO A 456 -5.03 -12.76 29.94
CA PRO A 456 -3.71 -12.74 29.32
C PRO A 456 -2.64 -13.45 30.15
N SER A 457 -2.78 -13.43 31.49
CA SER A 457 -1.81 -14.07 32.40
C SER A 457 -1.93 -15.59 32.35
N ASP A 458 -3.15 -16.11 32.40
CA ASP A 458 -3.39 -17.54 32.28
C ASP A 458 -2.97 -18.06 30.90
N ALA A 459 -3.27 -17.29 29.84
CA ALA A 459 -2.91 -17.64 28.48
C ALA A 459 -1.39 -17.76 28.28
N ILE A 460 -0.62 -16.80 28.78
CA ILE A 460 0.85 -16.83 28.62
C ILE A 460 1.49 -17.94 29.46
N VAL A 461 0.95 -18.22 30.66
CA VAL A 461 1.43 -19.34 31.49
C VAL A 461 1.18 -20.67 30.79
N ALA A 462 -0.02 -20.89 30.26
CA ALA A 462 -0.38 -22.07 29.51
C ALA A 462 0.49 -22.24 28.24
N LEU A 463 0.74 -21.16 27.48
CA LEU A 463 1.63 -21.21 26.32
C LEU A 463 3.05 -21.65 26.72
N LYS A 464 3.63 -21.00 27.72
CA LYS A 464 4.99 -21.36 28.21
C LYS A 464 5.08 -22.81 28.64
N ALA A 465 4.07 -23.33 29.34
CA ALA A 465 4.03 -24.73 29.73
C ALA A 465 4.04 -25.68 28.52
N ASN A 466 3.18 -25.40 27.53
CA ASN A 466 3.13 -26.17 26.29
C ASN A 466 4.47 -26.15 25.53
N HIS A 467 5.09 -24.97 25.40
CA HIS A 467 6.37 -24.84 24.71
C HIS A 467 7.52 -25.50 25.47
N ALA A 468 7.51 -25.47 26.81
CA ALA A 468 8.49 -26.17 27.62
C ALA A 468 8.44 -27.71 27.44
N GLU A 469 7.25 -28.26 27.13
CA GLU A 469 7.05 -29.66 26.77
C GLU A 469 7.42 -30.00 25.31
N GLY A 470 7.93 -29.01 24.55
CA GLY A 470 8.34 -29.18 23.15
C GLY A 470 7.22 -28.96 22.12
N ARG A 471 6.00 -28.59 22.54
CA ARG A 471 4.86 -28.28 21.63
C ARG A 471 4.93 -26.85 21.09
N LYS A 472 5.89 -26.58 20.21
CA LYS A 472 6.22 -25.25 19.71
C LYS A 472 5.20 -24.65 18.77
N ALA A 473 4.28 -25.44 18.23
CA ALA A 473 3.22 -24.96 17.35
C ALA A 473 2.00 -24.41 18.10
N ILE A 474 1.96 -24.51 19.44
CA ILE A 474 0.83 -24.03 20.23
C ILE A 474 0.85 -22.50 20.32
N GLY A 475 -0.25 -21.86 19.88
CA GLY A 475 -0.49 -20.43 19.97
C GLY A 475 -1.86 -20.11 20.56
N ILE A 476 -2.26 -18.83 20.53
CA ILE A 476 -3.53 -18.34 21.04
C ILE A 476 -4.61 -18.38 19.96
N SER A 477 -5.71 -19.05 20.24
CA SER A 477 -6.95 -19.06 19.48
C SER A 477 -8.13 -18.56 20.31
N ARG A 478 -9.31 -18.49 19.68
CA ARG A 478 -10.55 -18.12 20.38
C ARG A 478 -10.91 -19.11 21.51
N LEU A 479 -10.47 -20.36 21.40
CA LEU A 479 -10.74 -21.42 22.39
C LEU A 479 -9.63 -21.57 23.43
N GLY A 480 -8.64 -20.68 23.46
CA GLY A 480 -7.45 -20.77 24.28
C GLY A 480 -6.24 -21.26 23.50
N CYS A 481 -5.36 -22.04 24.13
CA CYS A 481 -4.17 -22.60 23.47
C CYS A 481 -4.59 -23.69 22.47
N SER A 482 -4.13 -23.56 21.21
CA SER A 482 -4.40 -24.51 20.13
C SER A 482 -3.17 -24.69 19.24
N ASP A 483 -3.09 -25.83 18.54
CA ASP A 483 -2.07 -26.03 17.53
C ASP A 483 -2.34 -25.14 16.32
N MET A 484 -1.41 -24.25 15.99
CA MET A 484 -1.53 -23.27 14.92
C MET A 484 -1.29 -23.89 13.53
N LEU A 485 -0.53 -24.98 13.45
CA LEU A 485 -0.34 -25.71 12.19
C LEU A 485 -1.64 -26.40 11.79
N ASP A 486 -2.28 -27.09 12.74
CA ASP A 486 -3.58 -27.76 12.53
C ASP A 486 -4.68 -26.74 12.23
N ALA A 487 -4.66 -25.59 12.90
CA ALA A 487 -5.60 -24.50 12.67
C ALA A 487 -5.33 -23.71 11.37
N GLY A 488 -4.24 -23.97 10.66
CA GLY A 488 -3.83 -23.24 9.46
C GLY A 488 -3.45 -21.77 9.72
N VAL A 489 -3.08 -21.44 10.96
CA VAL A 489 -2.65 -20.08 11.34
C VAL A 489 -1.15 -19.97 11.20
N LEU A 490 -0.70 -19.58 10.02
CA LEU A 490 0.70 -19.54 9.63
C LEU A 490 1.14 -18.10 9.33
N GLU A 491 2.38 -17.78 9.69
CA GLU A 491 3.01 -16.49 9.41
C GLU A 491 4.31 -16.68 8.61
N LEU A 492 4.67 -15.69 7.79
CA LEU A 492 5.98 -15.70 7.14
C LEU A 492 7.09 -15.48 8.19
N ALA A 493 8.10 -16.34 8.20
CA ALA A 493 9.28 -16.15 9.05
C ALA A 493 9.96 -14.78 8.81
N ALA A 494 9.92 -14.28 7.58
CA ALA A 494 10.41 -12.96 7.23
C ALA A 494 9.64 -11.84 7.95
N THR A 495 8.33 -11.97 8.16
CA THR A 495 7.51 -11.00 8.88
C THR A 495 7.97 -10.85 10.33
N SER A 496 8.09 -11.95 11.06
CA SER A 496 8.54 -11.94 12.46
C SER A 496 9.99 -11.43 12.60
N LYS A 497 10.88 -11.80 11.67
CA LYS A 497 12.28 -11.31 11.67
C LYS A 497 12.37 -9.81 11.43
N THR A 498 11.73 -9.30 10.37
CA THR A 498 11.76 -7.87 10.06
C THR A 498 11.06 -7.03 11.11
N MET A 499 9.98 -7.55 11.72
CA MET A 499 9.30 -6.91 12.85
C MET A 499 10.27 -6.71 14.03
N ILE A 500 11.02 -7.74 14.41
CA ILE A 500 12.00 -7.69 15.52
C ILE A 500 13.13 -6.72 15.18
N GLU A 501 13.72 -6.82 14.00
CA GLU A 501 14.82 -5.95 13.55
C GLU A 501 14.39 -4.47 13.56
N ARG A 502 13.22 -4.17 13.02
CA ARG A 502 12.66 -2.81 12.99
C ARG A 502 12.32 -2.28 14.38
N ALA A 503 11.73 -3.11 15.24
CA ALA A 503 11.43 -2.70 16.62
C ALA A 503 12.71 -2.31 17.37
N VAL A 504 13.80 -3.08 17.22
CA VAL A 504 15.09 -2.77 17.83
C VAL A 504 15.75 -1.55 17.22
N GLU A 505 15.67 -1.37 15.90
CA GLU A 505 16.19 -0.18 15.19
C GLU A 505 15.53 1.09 15.73
N VAL A 506 14.20 1.11 15.80
CA VAL A 506 13.44 2.27 16.28
C VAL A 506 13.66 2.47 17.79
N ALA A 507 13.67 1.40 18.59
CA ALA A 507 13.99 1.48 20.01
C ALA A 507 15.39 2.07 20.23
N SER A 508 16.38 1.62 19.44
CA SER A 508 17.75 2.14 19.51
C SER A 508 17.82 3.64 19.22
N LEU A 509 17.13 4.07 18.19
CA LEU A 509 17.04 5.50 17.87
C LEU A 509 16.41 6.29 19.01
N MET A 510 15.28 5.82 19.55
CA MET A 510 14.55 6.50 20.62
C MET A 510 15.31 6.54 21.94
N LEU A 511 16.03 5.47 22.27
CA LEU A 511 16.86 5.38 23.49
C LEU A 511 18.09 6.29 23.43
N GLY A 512 18.57 6.60 22.21
CA GLY A 512 19.68 7.52 21.98
C GLY A 512 19.31 9.00 22.00
N ILE A 513 18.02 9.35 21.98
CA ILE A 513 17.55 10.75 21.98
C ILE A 513 17.53 11.25 23.42
N ASP A 514 18.40 12.21 23.75
CA ASP A 514 18.48 12.90 25.02
C ASP A 514 18.07 14.38 24.95
N ASP A 515 17.87 14.89 23.74
CA ASP A 515 17.51 16.28 23.48
C ASP A 515 16.46 16.36 22.38
N TYR A 516 15.41 17.10 22.62
CA TYR A 516 14.27 17.24 21.76
C TYR A 516 13.97 18.72 21.50
N VAL A 517 14.22 19.18 20.28
CA VAL A 517 13.98 20.55 19.83
C VAL A 517 12.82 20.57 18.85
N PHE A 518 11.79 21.33 19.11
CA PHE A 518 10.65 21.47 18.19
C PHE A 518 10.21 22.92 18.06
N LYS A 519 9.76 23.28 16.87
CA LYS A 519 9.24 24.61 16.60
C LYS A 519 7.85 24.73 17.21
N LYS A 520 7.62 25.80 18.00
CA LYS A 520 6.29 26.12 18.51
C LYS A 520 5.37 26.40 17.32
N GLU A 521 4.21 25.76 17.26
CA GLU A 521 3.19 26.18 16.31
C GLU A 521 2.73 27.58 16.70
N LEU A 522 2.95 28.55 15.82
CA LEU A 522 2.36 29.86 15.98
C LEU A 522 0.83 29.69 15.92
N PRO A 523 0.07 30.29 16.85
CA PRO A 523 -1.38 30.25 16.76
C PRO A 523 -1.80 30.82 15.41
N VAL A 524 -2.49 30.02 14.59
CA VAL A 524 -3.09 30.49 13.35
C VAL A 524 -4.19 31.45 13.74
N PHE A 525 -3.89 32.76 13.69
CA PHE A 525 -4.92 33.77 13.78
C PHE A 525 -5.80 33.65 12.53
N HIS A 526 -6.94 33.00 12.67
CA HIS A 526 -8.01 33.17 11.70
C HIS A 526 -8.38 34.65 11.70
N LYS A 527 -7.97 35.38 10.66
CA LYS A 527 -8.58 36.68 10.36
C LYS A 527 -10.06 36.39 10.11
N GLN A 528 -10.89 36.94 11.02
CA GLN A 528 -12.33 37.06 10.86
C GLN A 528 -12.67 37.91 9.66
#